data_f56e2f0f2c0c61cf9b2bbdd43160bff8
#
_entry.id   f56e2f0f2c0c61cf9b2bbdd43160bff8
#
_cell.length_a   1.000
_cell.length_b   1.000
_cell.length_c   1.000
_cell.angle_alpha   90.00
_cell.angle_beta   90.00
_cell.angle_gamma   90.00
#
_symmetry.space_group_name_H-M   'P 1'
#
loop_
_entity.id
_entity.type
_entity.pdbx_description
1 polymer ?
#
loop_
_entity_poly.entity_id
_entity_poly.type
_entity_poly.pdbx_seq_one_letter_code
_entity_poly.pdbx_strand_id
1 'polypeptide(L)'
;MELYIVLAITLFMVVSFIFQKVPFGVTTMACCALMVLTGVMTVPEAFSGFCNQTVVLIAPMLALSAALTKTSLVAKIRSAMDLMKGKRGFLLILFFYIIGAAFVQFIPATATISILIVFLSTLGNTGEITPKRLLLPLLGILCIWKSKLPIGMGATIFARYNALYEGIIPNEEYALQMLDPFFFSLVPVAVLTLYCLFAWRLLPKGDDQEIDRSALKSVKETAAMPHNQEMLVYIVFIAVMLVLVLNKWTGSLMYVAPAVGVLVLIYAKVLNVQEAVQKMTSD
;
A
#
# COMPACT_ATOMS: atom_id res chain seq x y z
N MET A 1 -12.68 -32.25 -21.13
CA MET A 1 -11.60 -31.59 -21.91
C MET A 1 -11.33 -30.19 -21.39
N GLU A 2 -12.34 -29.40 -21.11
CA GLU A 2 -12.22 -28.03 -20.60
C GLU A 2 -11.35 -27.90 -19.35
N LEU A 3 -11.53 -28.79 -18.36
CA LEU A 3 -10.73 -28.79 -17.13
C LEU A 3 -9.21 -28.86 -17.40
N TYR A 4 -8.80 -29.71 -18.33
CA TYR A 4 -7.37 -29.86 -18.67
C TYR A 4 -6.81 -28.60 -19.35
N ILE A 5 -7.63 -27.96 -20.19
CA ILE A 5 -7.27 -26.68 -20.84
C ILE A 5 -7.08 -25.59 -19.80
N VAL A 6 -8.04 -25.45 -18.87
CA VAL A 6 -7.96 -24.48 -17.76
C VAL A 6 -6.74 -24.72 -16.90
N LEU A 7 -6.46 -25.99 -16.52
CA LEU A 7 -5.27 -26.34 -15.75
C LEU A 7 -3.97 -26.01 -16.50
N ALA A 8 -3.91 -26.28 -17.79
CA ALA A 8 -2.73 -25.97 -18.61
C ALA A 8 -2.49 -24.46 -18.70
N ILE A 9 -3.55 -23.64 -18.91
CA ILE A 9 -3.43 -22.18 -18.96
C ILE A 9 -3.04 -21.62 -17.59
N THR A 10 -3.62 -22.16 -16.50
CA THR A 10 -3.28 -21.76 -15.13
C THR A 10 -1.82 -22.12 -14.82
N LEU A 11 -1.36 -23.30 -15.21
CA LEU A 11 0.04 -23.69 -15.03
C LEU A 11 0.97 -22.79 -15.82
N PHE A 12 0.64 -22.48 -17.08
CA PHE A 12 1.37 -21.50 -17.88
C PHE A 12 1.48 -20.15 -17.19
N MET A 13 0.37 -19.64 -16.62
CA MET A 13 0.33 -18.39 -15.88
C MET A 13 1.28 -18.41 -14.67
N VAL A 14 1.20 -19.47 -13.85
CA VAL A 14 2.05 -19.64 -12.65
C VAL A 14 3.54 -19.70 -13.05
N VAL A 15 3.87 -20.49 -14.06
CA VAL A 15 5.25 -20.62 -14.57
C VAL A 15 5.76 -19.27 -15.09
N SER A 16 4.95 -18.54 -15.85
CA SER A 16 5.32 -17.21 -16.36
C SER A 16 5.59 -16.22 -15.22
N PHE A 17 4.79 -16.27 -14.16
CA PHE A 17 4.97 -15.41 -12.98
C PHE A 17 6.22 -15.75 -12.19
N ILE A 18 6.60 -17.02 -12.09
CA ILE A 18 7.82 -17.45 -11.43
C ILE A 18 9.06 -16.96 -12.20
N PHE A 19 9.06 -17.10 -13.52
CA PHE A 19 10.21 -16.70 -14.33
C PHE A 19 10.33 -15.19 -14.54
N GLN A 20 9.27 -14.41 -14.36
CA GLN A 20 9.24 -12.94 -14.46
C GLN A 20 9.87 -12.36 -15.74
N LYS A 21 9.94 -13.14 -16.82
CA LYS A 21 10.49 -12.68 -18.11
C LYS A 21 9.54 -11.78 -18.88
N VAL A 22 8.24 -11.90 -18.60
CA VAL A 22 7.17 -11.16 -19.27
C VAL A 22 6.40 -10.35 -18.21
N PRO A 23 6.02 -9.09 -18.48
CA PRO A 23 5.22 -8.30 -17.55
C PRO A 23 3.90 -9.00 -17.19
N PHE A 24 3.47 -8.90 -15.92
CA PHE A 24 2.25 -9.55 -15.42
C PHE A 24 1.02 -9.26 -16.29
N GLY A 25 0.85 -8.01 -16.70
CA GLY A 25 -0.28 -7.60 -17.54
C GLY A 25 -0.33 -8.30 -18.89
N VAL A 26 0.82 -8.54 -19.52
CA VAL A 26 0.90 -9.27 -20.80
C VAL A 26 0.55 -10.74 -20.60
N THR A 27 1.05 -11.37 -19.54
CA THR A 27 0.74 -12.77 -19.24
C THR A 27 -0.74 -12.97 -18.93
N THR A 28 -1.33 -12.10 -18.12
CA THR A 28 -2.77 -12.19 -17.79
C THR A 28 -3.65 -11.96 -19.01
N MET A 29 -3.33 -10.97 -19.86
CA MET A 29 -4.05 -10.75 -21.12
C MET A 29 -3.94 -11.94 -22.07
N ALA A 30 -2.74 -12.55 -22.16
CA ALA A 30 -2.55 -13.75 -22.97
C ALA A 30 -3.39 -14.92 -22.42
N CYS A 31 -3.45 -15.11 -21.10
CA CYS A 31 -4.30 -16.14 -20.49
C CYS A 31 -5.78 -15.91 -20.77
N CYS A 32 -6.29 -14.67 -20.64
CA CYS A 32 -7.66 -14.33 -21.02
C CYS A 32 -7.95 -14.64 -22.48
N ALA A 33 -7.04 -14.25 -23.38
CA ALA A 33 -7.17 -14.54 -24.80
C ALA A 33 -7.17 -16.05 -25.10
N LEU A 34 -6.30 -16.82 -24.45
CA LEU A 34 -6.27 -18.28 -24.58
C LEU A 34 -7.57 -18.95 -24.08
N MET A 35 -8.15 -18.47 -22.96
CA MET A 35 -9.45 -18.98 -22.46
C MET A 35 -10.58 -18.76 -23.49
N VAL A 36 -10.57 -17.61 -24.16
CA VAL A 36 -11.54 -17.31 -25.22
C VAL A 36 -11.28 -18.15 -26.47
N LEU A 37 -10.04 -18.23 -26.94
CA LEU A 37 -9.65 -18.98 -28.14
C LEU A 37 -9.92 -20.48 -28.01
N THR A 38 -9.80 -21.02 -26.81
CA THR A 38 -10.10 -22.43 -26.53
C THR A 38 -11.59 -22.71 -26.34
N GLY A 39 -12.42 -21.66 -26.35
CA GLY A 39 -13.87 -21.77 -26.17
C GLY A 39 -14.34 -22.11 -24.76
N VAL A 40 -13.43 -22.03 -23.77
CA VAL A 40 -13.75 -22.28 -22.35
C VAL A 40 -14.57 -21.16 -21.75
N MET A 41 -14.30 -19.91 -22.17
CA MET A 41 -14.99 -18.73 -21.69
C MET A 41 -15.40 -17.83 -22.87
N THR A 42 -16.49 -17.10 -22.70
CA THR A 42 -16.88 -16.03 -23.64
C THR A 42 -16.02 -14.78 -23.40
N VAL A 43 -15.94 -13.89 -24.40
CA VAL A 43 -15.18 -12.63 -24.26
C VAL A 43 -15.63 -11.80 -23.04
N PRO A 44 -16.94 -11.58 -22.80
CA PRO A 44 -17.40 -10.84 -21.62
C PRO A 44 -16.97 -11.51 -20.30
N GLU A 45 -17.01 -12.82 -20.21
CA GLU A 45 -16.59 -13.55 -18.99
C GLU A 45 -15.09 -13.45 -18.76
N ALA A 46 -14.26 -13.70 -19.77
CA ALA A 46 -12.81 -13.69 -19.66
C ALA A 46 -12.26 -12.29 -19.28
N PHE A 47 -12.94 -11.23 -19.72
CA PHE A 47 -12.53 -9.85 -19.46
C PHE A 47 -13.38 -9.12 -18.41
N SER A 48 -14.35 -9.81 -17.77
CA SER A 48 -15.20 -9.23 -16.71
C SER A 48 -14.43 -8.60 -15.57
N GLY A 49 -13.25 -9.17 -15.24
CA GLY A 49 -12.38 -8.65 -14.20
C GLY A 49 -11.94 -7.20 -14.42
N PHE A 50 -11.84 -6.72 -15.66
CA PHE A 50 -11.49 -5.31 -15.94
C PHE A 50 -12.61 -4.33 -15.61
N CYS A 51 -13.87 -4.78 -15.62
CA CYS A 51 -15.04 -4.00 -15.25
C CYS A 51 -15.45 -4.22 -13.78
N ASN A 52 -14.67 -4.97 -13.02
CA ASN A 52 -14.96 -5.22 -11.60
C ASN A 52 -14.85 -3.93 -10.79
N GLN A 53 -15.82 -3.70 -9.93
CA GLN A 53 -15.89 -2.52 -9.04
C GLN A 53 -14.62 -2.32 -8.23
N THR A 54 -13.96 -3.42 -7.84
CA THR A 54 -12.70 -3.42 -7.11
C THR A 54 -11.56 -2.81 -7.92
N VAL A 55 -11.44 -3.14 -9.22
CA VAL A 55 -10.41 -2.58 -10.09
C VAL A 55 -10.62 -1.08 -10.27
N VAL A 56 -11.89 -0.67 -10.45
CA VAL A 56 -12.28 0.75 -10.55
C VAL A 56 -11.91 1.53 -9.29
N LEU A 57 -11.93 0.90 -8.12
CA LEU A 57 -11.54 1.52 -6.86
C LEU A 57 -10.01 1.50 -6.66
N ILE A 58 -9.34 0.36 -6.89
CA ILE A 58 -7.92 0.19 -6.59
C ILE A 58 -7.04 1.09 -7.46
N ALA A 59 -7.25 1.11 -8.77
CA ALA A 59 -6.38 1.83 -9.68
C ALA A 59 -6.29 3.34 -9.36
N PRO A 60 -7.41 4.09 -9.21
CA PRO A 60 -7.33 5.48 -8.80
C PRO A 60 -6.79 5.70 -7.39
N MET A 61 -7.03 4.76 -6.44
CA MET A 61 -6.46 4.87 -5.09
C MET A 61 -4.94 4.82 -5.09
N LEU A 62 -4.33 4.03 -5.96
CA LEU A 62 -2.87 4.01 -6.13
C LEU A 62 -2.35 5.37 -6.63
N ALA A 63 -3.02 5.97 -7.61
CA ALA A 63 -2.66 7.30 -8.11
C ALA A 63 -2.86 8.40 -7.04
N LEU A 64 -3.95 8.32 -6.27
CA LEU A 64 -4.22 9.24 -5.17
C LEU A 64 -3.16 9.13 -4.06
N SER A 65 -2.76 7.91 -3.72
CA SER A 65 -1.66 7.66 -2.76
C SER A 65 -0.35 8.24 -3.27
N ALA A 66 -0.05 8.13 -4.57
CA ALA A 66 1.13 8.73 -5.18
C ALA A 66 1.10 10.27 -5.14
N ALA A 67 -0.08 10.90 -5.30
CA ALA A 67 -0.22 12.34 -5.12
C ALA A 67 0.10 12.76 -3.67
N LEU A 68 -0.37 11.99 -2.69
CA LEU A 68 -0.11 12.26 -1.28
C LEU A 68 1.39 12.20 -0.93
N THR A 69 2.15 11.30 -1.56
CA THR A 69 3.61 11.22 -1.32
C THR A 69 4.38 12.43 -1.83
N LYS A 70 3.80 13.21 -2.74
CA LYS A 70 4.39 14.47 -3.23
C LYS A 70 4.16 15.66 -2.31
N THR A 71 3.27 15.53 -1.34
CA THR A 71 2.96 16.61 -0.39
C THR A 71 4.08 16.77 0.65
N SER A 72 4.06 17.88 1.37
CA SER A 72 4.98 18.14 2.48
C SER A 72 4.75 17.19 3.68
N LEU A 73 3.76 16.28 3.60
CA LEU A 73 3.52 15.29 4.65
C LEU A 73 4.79 14.51 4.99
N VAL A 74 5.48 14.02 3.95
CA VAL A 74 6.74 13.29 4.11
C VAL A 74 7.82 14.19 4.74
N ALA A 75 7.90 15.45 4.32
CA ALA A 75 8.85 16.41 4.87
C ALA A 75 8.53 16.79 6.32
N LYS A 76 7.25 16.99 6.66
CA LYS A 76 6.78 17.27 8.03
C LYS A 76 7.09 16.12 8.98
N ILE A 77 6.89 14.89 8.52
CA ILE A 77 7.24 13.72 9.32
C ILE A 77 8.76 13.60 9.47
N ARG A 78 9.54 13.93 8.43
CA ARG A 78 10.99 14.04 8.56
C ARG A 78 11.38 15.03 9.65
N SER A 79 10.84 16.24 9.62
CA SER A 79 11.14 17.25 10.63
C SER A 79 10.74 16.80 12.04
N ALA A 80 9.61 16.10 12.19
CA ALA A 80 9.23 15.50 13.46
C ALA A 80 10.23 14.44 13.93
N MET A 81 10.78 13.64 13.01
CA MET A 81 11.84 12.67 13.33
C MET A 81 13.15 13.37 13.73
N ASP A 82 13.50 14.49 13.08
CA ASP A 82 14.69 15.28 13.44
C ASP A 82 14.59 15.88 14.86
N LEU A 83 13.38 16.27 15.29
CA LEU A 83 13.12 16.72 16.67
C LEU A 83 13.36 15.64 17.74
N MET A 84 13.30 14.36 17.32
CA MET A 84 13.54 13.22 18.20
C MET A 84 15.03 12.83 18.26
N LYS A 85 15.89 13.43 17.42
CA LYS A 85 17.35 13.22 17.51
C LYS A 85 17.85 13.62 18.89
N GLY A 86 18.53 12.71 19.56
CA GLY A 86 19.05 12.92 20.92
C GLY A 86 18.16 12.43 22.05
N LYS A 87 16.90 12.07 21.81
CA LYS A 87 16.08 11.35 22.81
C LYS A 87 16.47 9.87 22.80
N ARG A 88 16.73 9.32 23.98
CA ARG A 88 17.20 7.93 24.17
C ARG A 88 16.08 7.05 24.70
N GLY A 89 16.13 5.75 24.36
CA GLY A 89 15.34 4.72 24.99
C GLY A 89 14.02 4.38 24.30
N PHE A 90 13.09 3.81 25.07
CA PHE A 90 11.82 3.25 24.61
C PHE A 90 10.94 4.24 23.86
N LEU A 91 10.94 5.54 24.24
CA LEU A 91 10.18 6.59 23.57
C LEU A 91 10.58 6.77 22.10
N LEU A 92 11.86 6.67 21.79
CA LEU A 92 12.37 6.75 20.43
C LEU A 92 11.84 5.58 19.58
N ILE A 93 11.89 4.36 20.15
CA ILE A 93 11.39 3.15 19.48
C ILE A 93 9.89 3.29 19.20
N LEU A 94 9.12 3.66 20.21
CA LEU A 94 7.68 3.86 20.10
C LEU A 94 7.35 4.90 19.01
N PHE A 95 8.09 6.00 18.96
CA PHE A 95 7.92 7.05 17.96
C PHE A 95 8.16 6.53 16.53
N PHE A 96 9.27 5.77 16.32
CA PHE A 96 9.54 5.16 15.02
C PHE A 96 8.45 4.17 14.59
N TYR A 97 7.90 3.42 15.54
CA TYR A 97 6.85 2.46 15.25
C TYR A 97 5.52 3.15 14.90
N ILE A 98 5.15 4.20 15.63
CA ILE A 98 3.94 5.00 15.32
C ILE A 98 4.07 5.64 13.94
N ILE A 99 5.22 6.26 13.65
CA ILE A 99 5.46 6.86 12.33
C ILE A 99 5.45 5.80 11.24
N GLY A 100 6.13 4.68 11.43
CA GLY A 100 6.13 3.59 10.47
C GLY A 100 4.72 3.07 10.20
N ALA A 101 3.94 2.83 11.25
CA ALA A 101 2.56 2.39 11.15
C ALA A 101 1.66 3.42 10.42
N ALA A 102 1.89 4.71 10.65
CA ALA A 102 1.17 5.77 9.94
C ALA A 102 1.58 5.84 8.46
N PHE A 103 2.89 5.80 8.17
CA PHE A 103 3.38 5.86 6.79
C PHE A 103 2.91 4.72 5.92
N VAL A 104 2.91 3.49 6.45
CA VAL A 104 2.56 2.30 5.69
C VAL A 104 1.09 2.28 5.26
N GLN A 105 0.25 3.14 5.83
CA GLN A 105 -1.14 3.31 5.38
C GLN A 105 -1.21 4.05 4.03
N PHE A 106 -0.27 4.95 3.76
CA PHE A 106 -0.30 5.83 2.59
C PHE A 106 0.72 5.43 1.53
N ILE A 107 1.85 4.89 1.95
CA ILE A 107 3.02 4.62 1.11
C ILE A 107 3.30 3.11 1.15
N PRO A 108 3.72 2.50 0.03
CA PRO A 108 4.14 1.10 0.02
C PRO A 108 5.20 0.81 1.09
N ALA A 109 5.11 -0.35 1.72
CA ALA A 109 6.01 -0.72 2.82
C ALA A 109 7.50 -0.64 2.42
N THR A 110 7.83 -0.98 1.18
CA THR A 110 9.20 -0.89 0.63
C THR A 110 9.73 0.55 0.61
N ALA A 111 8.92 1.51 0.18
CA ALA A 111 9.29 2.92 0.20
C ALA A 111 9.35 3.47 1.64
N THR A 112 8.41 3.07 2.49
CA THR A 112 8.39 3.44 3.90
C THR A 112 9.67 2.98 4.61
N ILE A 113 10.09 1.72 4.43
CA ILE A 113 11.30 1.21 5.05
C ILE A 113 12.55 1.93 4.55
N SER A 114 12.63 2.25 3.26
CA SER A 114 13.75 2.99 2.69
C SER A 114 13.89 4.37 3.32
N ILE A 115 12.79 5.08 3.55
CA ILE A 115 12.78 6.37 4.24
C ILE A 115 13.24 6.20 5.69
N LEU A 116 12.70 5.21 6.41
CA LEU A 116 13.02 4.99 7.82
C LEU A 116 14.46 4.51 8.04
N ILE A 117 15.05 3.73 7.12
CA ILE A 117 16.47 3.32 7.17
C ILE A 117 17.38 4.56 7.15
N VAL A 118 17.08 5.56 6.33
CA VAL A 118 17.86 6.82 6.31
C VAL A 118 17.92 7.42 7.70
N PHE A 119 16.78 7.51 8.38
CA PHE A 119 16.72 8.09 9.72
C PHE A 119 17.38 7.20 10.77
N LEU A 120 17.19 5.88 10.69
CA LEU A 120 17.87 4.95 11.57
C LEU A 120 19.39 5.08 11.44
N SER A 121 19.93 5.25 10.23
CA SER A 121 21.37 5.42 10.01
C SER A 121 21.91 6.75 10.57
N THR A 122 21.06 7.79 10.72
CA THR A 122 21.47 9.08 11.30
C THR A 122 21.45 9.10 12.83
N LEU A 123 20.80 8.12 13.48
CA LEU A 123 20.72 8.05 14.94
C LEU A 123 22.06 7.69 15.59
N GLY A 124 22.99 7.10 14.86
CA GLY A 124 24.26 6.62 15.37
C GLY A 124 24.11 5.52 16.42
N ASN A 125 25.22 5.00 16.90
CA ASN A 125 25.24 4.01 17.98
C ASN A 125 25.08 4.73 19.33
N THR A 126 23.84 4.86 19.79
CA THR A 126 23.53 5.45 21.10
C THR A 126 23.35 4.36 22.16
N GLY A 127 24.42 3.64 22.48
CA GLY A 127 24.44 2.67 23.58
C GLY A 127 23.69 1.36 23.28
N GLU A 128 22.57 1.09 23.96
CA GLU A 128 21.85 -0.19 23.83
C GLU A 128 21.01 -0.30 22.54
N ILE A 129 20.68 0.83 21.93
CA ILE A 129 19.81 0.88 20.74
C ILE A 129 20.68 1.11 19.52
N THR A 130 20.88 0.06 18.74
CA THR A 130 21.55 0.12 17.45
C THR A 130 20.53 0.14 16.32
N PRO A 131 20.77 0.89 15.21
CA PRO A 131 19.89 0.92 14.06
C PRO A 131 19.54 -0.47 13.54
N LYS A 132 20.50 -1.39 13.53
CA LYS A 132 20.31 -2.78 13.09
C LYS A 132 19.30 -3.54 13.94
N ARG A 133 19.27 -3.33 15.26
CA ARG A 133 18.31 -3.97 16.17
C ARG A 133 16.88 -3.47 15.95
N LEU A 134 16.71 -2.23 15.53
CA LEU A 134 15.40 -1.66 15.28
C LEU A 134 14.82 -2.04 13.91
N LEU A 135 15.67 -2.36 12.96
CA LEU A 135 15.25 -2.62 11.58
C LEU A 135 14.25 -3.78 11.47
N LEU A 136 14.55 -4.91 12.10
CA LEU A 136 13.70 -6.10 12.01
C LEU A 136 12.34 -5.92 12.71
N PRO A 137 12.27 -5.44 13.98
CA PRO A 137 10.98 -5.13 14.60
C PRO A 137 10.21 -4.02 13.87
N LEU A 138 10.90 -3.04 13.30
CA LEU A 138 10.26 -1.99 12.49
C LEU A 138 9.61 -2.57 11.23
N LEU A 139 10.31 -3.47 10.53
CA LEU A 139 9.73 -4.23 9.42
C LEU A 139 8.48 -5.01 9.87
N GLY A 140 8.55 -5.65 11.04
CA GLY A 140 7.41 -6.33 11.65
C GLY A 140 6.22 -5.38 11.83
N ILE A 141 6.44 -4.19 12.40
CA ILE A 141 5.39 -3.16 12.57
C ILE A 141 4.81 -2.74 11.22
N LEU A 142 5.64 -2.47 10.22
CA LEU A 142 5.15 -2.11 8.89
C LEU A 142 4.27 -3.20 8.28
N CYS A 143 4.69 -4.46 8.40
CA CYS A 143 3.92 -5.60 7.88
C CYS A 143 2.61 -5.81 8.65
N ILE A 144 2.63 -5.65 9.98
CA ILE A 144 1.47 -5.84 10.85
C ILE A 144 0.43 -4.75 10.59
N TRP A 145 0.84 -3.49 10.51
CA TRP A 145 -0.04 -2.34 10.32
C TRP A 145 -0.41 -2.07 8.87
N LYS A 146 0.30 -2.68 7.92
CA LYS A 146 0.00 -2.53 6.50
C LYS A 146 -1.47 -2.83 6.24
N SER A 147 -2.18 -1.83 5.74
CA SER A 147 -3.56 -1.99 5.25
C SER A 147 -4.58 -2.46 6.30
N LYS A 148 -4.37 -2.13 7.56
CA LYS A 148 -5.33 -2.43 8.63
C LYS A 148 -6.38 -1.33 8.78
N LEU A 149 -6.00 -0.10 8.55
CA LEU A 149 -6.95 1.01 8.52
C LEU A 149 -7.55 1.13 7.11
N PRO A 150 -8.83 1.51 7.00
CA PRO A 150 -9.48 1.72 5.71
C PRO A 150 -9.02 3.02 5.04
N ILE A 151 -7.72 3.29 5.07
CA ILE A 151 -7.11 4.53 4.62
C ILE A 151 -6.04 4.19 3.57
N GLY A 152 -6.03 4.89 2.43
CA GLY A 152 -5.02 4.69 1.41
C GLY A 152 -4.95 3.25 0.90
N MET A 153 -3.84 2.57 1.17
CA MET A 153 -3.63 1.18 0.75
C MET A 153 -4.58 0.18 1.42
N GLY A 154 -5.13 0.50 2.60
CA GLY A 154 -6.08 -0.37 3.29
C GLY A 154 -7.42 -0.51 2.57
N ALA A 155 -7.88 0.57 1.92
CA ALA A 155 -9.07 0.53 1.10
C ALA A 155 -8.95 -0.44 -0.08
N THR A 156 -7.76 -0.53 -0.68
CA THR A 156 -7.51 -1.46 -1.80
C THR A 156 -7.55 -2.92 -1.37
N ILE A 157 -7.07 -3.22 -0.17
CA ILE A 157 -7.11 -4.59 0.37
C ILE A 157 -8.54 -5.00 0.72
N PHE A 158 -9.31 -4.12 1.36
CA PHE A 158 -10.73 -4.35 1.61
C PHE A 158 -11.47 -4.70 0.30
N ALA A 159 -11.32 -3.85 -0.72
CA ALA A 159 -11.94 -4.07 -2.00
C ALA A 159 -11.53 -5.41 -2.64
N ARG A 160 -10.25 -5.78 -2.52
CA ARG A 160 -9.73 -7.07 -3.02
C ARG A 160 -10.38 -8.27 -2.34
N TYR A 161 -10.57 -8.22 -1.01
CA TYR A 161 -11.24 -9.32 -0.30
C TYR A 161 -12.71 -9.41 -0.69
N ASN A 162 -13.40 -8.27 -0.83
CA ASN A 162 -14.80 -8.29 -1.27
C ASN A 162 -14.94 -8.85 -2.69
N ALA A 163 -14.06 -8.48 -3.62
CA ALA A 163 -14.09 -9.03 -4.97
C ALA A 163 -13.90 -10.55 -5.00
N LEU A 164 -13.00 -11.09 -4.16
CA LEU A 164 -12.83 -12.53 -4.02
C LEU A 164 -14.07 -13.18 -3.43
N TYR A 165 -14.70 -12.54 -2.46
CA TYR A 165 -15.92 -13.03 -1.84
C TYR A 165 -17.10 -13.05 -2.83
N GLU A 166 -17.33 -11.94 -3.54
CA GLU A 166 -18.38 -11.82 -4.57
C GLU A 166 -18.21 -12.83 -5.70
N GLY A 167 -16.96 -13.18 -6.05
CA GLY A 167 -16.65 -14.19 -7.07
C GLY A 167 -16.98 -15.62 -6.64
N ILE A 168 -17.09 -15.90 -5.34
CA ILE A 168 -17.35 -17.24 -4.80
C ILE A 168 -18.82 -17.37 -4.35
N ILE A 169 -19.35 -16.37 -3.68
CA ILE A 169 -20.70 -16.35 -3.11
C ILE A 169 -21.41 -15.08 -3.58
N PRO A 170 -22.30 -15.16 -4.56
CA PRO A 170 -23.00 -13.99 -5.10
C PRO A 170 -24.14 -13.51 -4.18
N ASN A 171 -23.90 -13.44 -2.88
CA ASN A 171 -24.88 -13.00 -1.90
C ASN A 171 -24.32 -11.84 -1.07
N GLU A 172 -24.91 -10.65 -1.21
CA GLU A 172 -24.43 -9.43 -0.56
C GLU A 172 -24.58 -9.43 0.96
N GLU A 173 -25.34 -10.39 1.52
CA GLU A 173 -25.67 -10.43 2.95
C GLU A 173 -24.44 -10.52 3.86
N TYR A 174 -23.36 -11.14 3.39
CA TYR A 174 -22.11 -11.33 4.14
C TYR A 174 -20.93 -10.52 3.60
N ALA A 175 -21.18 -9.52 2.76
CA ALA A 175 -20.12 -8.65 2.25
C ALA A 175 -19.43 -7.93 3.40
N LEU A 176 -18.08 -7.91 3.38
CA LEU A 176 -17.28 -7.24 4.40
C LEU A 176 -17.54 -5.74 4.39
N GLN A 177 -17.67 -5.16 5.56
CA GLN A 177 -17.69 -3.71 5.73
C GLN A 177 -16.26 -3.16 5.79
N MET A 178 -16.12 -1.90 5.49
CA MET A 178 -14.80 -1.27 5.36
C MET A 178 -13.95 -1.33 6.64
N LEU A 179 -14.58 -1.34 7.80
CA LEU A 179 -13.91 -1.41 9.11
C LEU A 179 -13.73 -2.84 9.64
N ASP A 180 -14.38 -3.84 9.04
CA ASP A 180 -14.31 -5.21 9.53
C ASP A 180 -12.88 -5.76 9.56
N PRO A 181 -12.02 -5.55 8.55
CA PRO A 181 -10.63 -6.00 8.60
C PRO A 181 -9.85 -5.42 9.79
N PHE A 182 -10.15 -4.19 10.20
CA PHE A 182 -9.56 -3.57 11.38
C PHE A 182 -10.02 -4.27 12.67
N PHE A 183 -11.32 -4.45 12.86
CA PHE A 183 -11.86 -5.07 14.07
C PHE A 183 -11.41 -6.52 14.22
N PHE A 184 -11.47 -7.32 13.17
CA PHE A 184 -11.00 -8.71 13.19
C PHE A 184 -9.49 -8.84 13.48
N SER A 185 -8.70 -7.89 12.99
CA SER A 185 -7.25 -7.93 13.19
C SER A 185 -6.78 -7.24 14.47
N LEU A 186 -7.65 -6.60 15.23
CA LEU A 186 -7.28 -5.77 16.38
C LEU A 186 -6.48 -6.57 17.43
N VAL A 187 -6.95 -7.75 17.81
CA VAL A 187 -6.26 -8.59 18.81
C VAL A 187 -4.88 -9.04 18.31
N PRO A 188 -4.74 -9.70 17.14
CA PRO A 188 -3.42 -10.13 16.67
C PRO A 188 -2.49 -8.93 16.40
N VAL A 189 -3.01 -7.79 15.92
CA VAL A 189 -2.22 -6.57 15.73
C VAL A 189 -1.69 -6.05 17.05
N ALA A 190 -2.51 -5.99 18.10
CA ALA A 190 -2.09 -5.55 19.43
C ALA A 190 -1.01 -6.46 20.00
N VAL A 191 -1.21 -7.77 19.96
CA VAL A 191 -0.24 -8.76 20.47
C VAL A 191 1.09 -8.67 19.72
N LEU A 192 1.05 -8.65 18.40
CA LEU A 192 2.27 -8.56 17.58
C LEU A 192 2.97 -7.21 17.72
N THR A 193 2.22 -6.12 17.87
CA THR A 193 2.81 -4.79 18.14
C THR A 193 3.53 -4.78 19.48
N LEU A 194 2.93 -5.33 20.53
CA LEU A 194 3.57 -5.50 21.84
C LEU A 194 4.83 -6.37 21.72
N TYR A 195 4.75 -7.48 21.01
CA TYR A 195 5.92 -8.31 20.77
C TYR A 195 7.04 -7.52 20.08
N CYS A 196 6.77 -6.79 19.02
CA CYS A 196 7.76 -5.98 18.32
C CYS A 196 8.37 -4.89 19.22
N LEU A 197 7.59 -4.31 20.15
CA LEU A 197 8.09 -3.33 21.12
C LEU A 197 9.18 -3.89 22.06
N PHE A 198 9.16 -5.20 22.30
CA PHE A 198 10.18 -5.86 23.14
C PHE A 198 11.20 -6.66 22.32
N ALA A 199 10.90 -7.03 21.08
CA ALA A 199 11.72 -7.89 20.24
C ALA A 199 13.13 -7.36 19.99
N TRP A 200 13.34 -6.03 19.99
CA TRP A 200 14.67 -5.45 19.83
C TRP A 200 15.64 -5.86 20.95
N ARG A 201 15.14 -6.21 22.14
CA ARG A 201 15.96 -6.70 23.26
C ARG A 201 16.48 -8.11 23.02
N LEU A 202 15.75 -8.92 22.27
CA LEU A 202 16.10 -10.31 21.93
C LEU A 202 17.14 -10.40 20.81
N LEU A 203 17.30 -9.33 20.02
CA LEU A 203 18.20 -9.32 18.88
C LEU A 203 19.66 -9.08 19.31
N PRO A 204 20.63 -9.78 18.71
CA PRO A 204 22.04 -9.59 19.00
C PRO A 204 22.50 -8.16 18.69
N LYS A 205 23.48 -7.67 19.44
CA LYS A 205 24.18 -6.42 19.11
C LYS A 205 25.00 -6.72 17.85
N GLY A 206 24.51 -6.29 16.70
CA GLY A 206 25.23 -6.48 15.43
C GLY A 206 26.51 -5.65 15.39
N ASP A 207 27.51 -6.13 14.66
CA ASP A 207 28.74 -5.37 14.39
C ASP A 207 28.45 -4.08 13.62
N ASP A 208 29.30 -3.06 13.87
CA ASP A 208 29.15 -1.69 13.38
C ASP A 208 29.41 -1.50 11.87
N GLN A 209 29.12 -2.51 11.03
CA GLN A 209 29.19 -2.30 9.59
C GLN A 209 28.14 -1.25 9.18
N GLU A 210 28.60 -0.23 8.49
CA GLU A 210 27.76 0.83 7.96
C GLU A 210 26.60 0.25 7.14
N ILE A 211 25.38 0.69 7.43
CA ILE A 211 24.23 0.41 6.59
C ILE A 211 24.55 0.98 5.20
N ASP A 212 24.52 0.15 4.18
CA ASP A 212 24.84 0.54 2.82
C ASP A 212 23.97 1.74 2.38
N ARG A 213 24.62 2.89 2.25
CA ARG A 213 23.99 4.15 1.87
C ARG A 213 23.59 4.20 0.38
N SER A 214 23.96 3.20 -0.40
CA SER A 214 23.62 3.17 -1.84
C SER A 214 22.12 3.02 -2.07
N ALA A 215 21.39 2.36 -1.15
CA ALA A 215 19.94 2.30 -1.17
C ALA A 215 19.27 3.68 -0.92
N LEU A 216 20.01 4.66 -0.41
CA LEU A 216 19.53 5.99 -0.06
C LEU A 216 19.35 6.93 -1.27
N LYS A 217 20.01 6.64 -2.39
CA LYS A 217 19.93 7.49 -3.59
C LYS A 217 18.59 7.41 -4.32
N SER A 218 17.73 6.45 -3.98
CA SER A 218 16.43 6.27 -4.64
C SER A 218 15.30 7.16 -4.10
N VAL A 219 15.48 7.77 -2.93
CA VAL A 219 14.50 8.73 -2.40
C VAL A 219 14.83 10.12 -2.94
N LYS A 220 14.43 10.38 -4.19
CA LYS A 220 14.50 11.72 -4.76
C LYS A 220 13.77 12.69 -3.83
N GLU A 221 14.44 13.77 -3.43
CA GLU A 221 13.77 14.91 -2.82
C GLU A 221 12.70 15.40 -3.79
N THR A 222 11.46 15.15 -3.44
CA THR A 222 10.33 15.64 -4.23
C THR A 222 10.31 17.15 -4.05
N ALA A 223 10.40 17.89 -5.15
CA ALA A 223 10.33 19.34 -5.14
C ALA A 223 9.08 19.78 -4.39
N ALA A 224 9.23 20.78 -3.51
CA ALA A 224 8.15 21.29 -2.69
C ALA A 224 6.99 21.75 -3.58
N MET A 225 5.83 21.17 -3.37
CA MET A 225 4.62 21.52 -4.09
C MET A 225 4.08 22.87 -3.60
N PRO A 226 3.48 23.73 -4.45
CA PRO A 226 2.83 24.96 -4.01
C PRO A 226 1.77 24.67 -2.94
N HIS A 227 1.71 25.48 -1.90
CA HIS A 227 0.81 25.29 -0.76
C HIS A 227 -0.66 25.08 -1.15
N ASN A 228 -1.14 25.78 -2.17
CA ASN A 228 -2.52 25.65 -2.65
C ASN A 228 -2.80 24.26 -3.26
N GLN A 229 -1.82 23.71 -3.99
CA GLN A 229 -1.94 22.38 -4.59
C GLN A 229 -1.85 21.31 -3.51
N GLU A 230 -1.02 21.49 -2.51
CA GLU A 230 -0.91 20.59 -1.37
C GLU A 230 -2.22 20.53 -0.57
N MET A 231 -2.81 21.69 -0.28
CA MET A 231 -4.09 21.77 0.41
C MET A 231 -5.19 21.05 -0.39
N LEU A 232 -5.21 21.21 -1.71
CA LEU A 232 -6.15 20.52 -2.58
C LEU A 232 -6.00 19.01 -2.49
N VAL A 233 -4.76 18.49 -2.49
CA VAL A 233 -4.52 17.04 -2.32
C VAL A 233 -5.11 16.53 -1.01
N TYR A 234 -4.89 17.24 0.08
CA TYR A 234 -5.44 16.84 1.39
C TYR A 234 -6.96 16.88 1.41
N ILE A 235 -7.58 17.92 0.86
CA ILE A 235 -9.05 18.05 0.79
C ILE A 235 -9.64 16.89 -0.04
N VAL A 236 -9.11 16.65 -1.23
CA VAL A 236 -9.56 15.56 -2.10
C VAL A 236 -9.38 14.21 -1.42
N PHE A 237 -8.22 13.99 -0.80
CA PHE A 237 -7.94 12.74 -0.10
C PHE A 237 -8.91 12.51 1.07
N ILE A 238 -9.13 13.53 1.91
CA ILE A 238 -10.07 13.46 3.04
C ILE A 238 -11.50 13.23 2.53
N ALA A 239 -11.92 13.92 1.48
CA ALA A 239 -13.25 13.76 0.90
C ALA A 239 -13.46 12.32 0.39
N VAL A 240 -12.49 11.76 -0.35
CA VAL A 240 -12.54 10.37 -0.80
C VAL A 240 -12.58 9.41 0.38
N MET A 241 -11.77 9.64 1.43
CA MET A 241 -11.78 8.81 2.64
C MET A 241 -13.13 8.86 3.35
N LEU A 242 -13.75 10.03 3.46
CA LEU A 242 -15.08 10.15 4.06
C LEU A 242 -16.14 9.36 3.28
N VAL A 243 -16.13 9.44 1.95
CA VAL A 243 -17.03 8.65 1.11
C VAL A 243 -16.82 7.15 1.33
N LEU A 244 -15.56 6.70 1.42
CA LEU A 244 -15.22 5.30 1.65
C LEU A 244 -15.67 4.81 3.05
N VAL A 245 -15.45 5.60 4.09
CA VAL A 245 -15.86 5.25 5.46
C VAL A 245 -17.37 5.23 5.60
N LEU A 246 -18.05 6.16 4.93
CA LEU A 246 -19.52 6.26 4.92
C LEU A 246 -20.18 5.35 3.87
N ASN A 247 -19.55 4.23 3.51
CA ASN A 247 -20.01 3.32 2.47
C ASN A 247 -21.47 2.88 2.61
N LYS A 248 -21.96 2.69 3.84
CA LYS A 248 -23.36 2.36 4.12
C LYS A 248 -24.36 3.40 3.59
N TRP A 249 -23.93 4.67 3.51
CA TRP A 249 -24.78 5.80 3.09
C TRP A 249 -24.52 6.18 1.65
N THR A 250 -23.30 5.98 1.18
CA THR A 250 -22.84 6.37 -0.16
C THR A 250 -23.03 5.28 -1.21
N GLY A 251 -23.25 4.03 -0.79
CA GLY A 251 -23.48 2.90 -1.69
C GLY A 251 -22.39 2.76 -2.76
N SER A 252 -22.79 2.66 -4.01
CA SER A 252 -21.87 2.49 -5.14
C SER A 252 -20.94 3.69 -5.42
N LEU A 253 -21.23 4.87 -4.85
CA LEU A 253 -20.36 6.04 -5.00
C LEU A 253 -18.95 5.81 -4.42
N MET A 254 -18.80 4.89 -3.46
CA MET A 254 -17.50 4.58 -2.89
C MET A 254 -16.49 4.09 -3.95
N TYR A 255 -16.94 3.35 -4.96
CA TYR A 255 -16.06 2.83 -6.01
C TYR A 255 -15.61 3.90 -7.00
N VAL A 256 -16.42 4.93 -7.21
CA VAL A 256 -16.17 6.01 -8.17
C VAL A 256 -15.46 7.21 -7.55
N ALA A 257 -15.61 7.42 -6.26
CA ALA A 257 -15.05 8.58 -5.55
C ALA A 257 -13.53 8.75 -5.74
N PRO A 258 -12.68 7.69 -5.66
CA PRO A 258 -11.25 7.83 -5.93
C PRO A 258 -10.94 8.27 -7.36
N ALA A 259 -11.71 7.77 -8.35
CA ALA A 259 -11.52 8.15 -9.75
C ALA A 259 -11.84 9.64 -9.96
N VAL A 260 -12.93 10.13 -9.37
CA VAL A 260 -13.27 11.56 -9.38
C VAL A 260 -12.16 12.38 -8.69
N GLY A 261 -11.67 11.92 -7.55
CA GLY A 261 -10.55 12.56 -6.85
C GLY A 261 -9.30 12.70 -7.73
N VAL A 262 -8.92 11.65 -8.44
CA VAL A 262 -7.76 11.69 -9.37
C VAL A 262 -8.02 12.66 -10.52
N LEU A 263 -9.24 12.69 -11.11
CA LEU A 263 -9.58 13.64 -12.16
C LEU A 263 -9.46 15.08 -11.69
N VAL A 264 -9.91 15.41 -10.48
CA VAL A 264 -9.75 16.73 -9.89
C VAL A 264 -8.27 17.09 -9.76
N LEU A 265 -7.41 16.17 -9.29
CA LEU A 265 -5.98 16.40 -9.15
C LEU A 265 -5.26 16.55 -10.50
N ILE A 266 -5.69 15.84 -11.53
CA ILE A 266 -5.18 16.01 -12.91
C ILE A 266 -5.59 17.38 -13.46
N TYR A 267 -6.85 17.77 -13.29
CA TYR A 267 -7.33 19.09 -13.73
C TYR A 267 -6.60 20.24 -13.04
N ALA A 268 -6.32 20.11 -11.76
CA ALA A 268 -5.53 21.05 -10.98
C ALA A 268 -4.00 21.01 -11.28
N LYS A 269 -3.57 20.19 -12.25
CA LYS A 269 -2.15 20.01 -12.65
C LYS A 269 -1.24 19.55 -11.49
N VAL A 270 -1.80 18.87 -10.51
CA VAL A 270 -1.05 18.24 -9.41
C VAL A 270 -0.45 16.91 -9.85
N LEU A 271 -1.22 16.15 -10.61
CA LEU A 271 -0.78 14.89 -11.23
C LEU A 271 -0.75 15.08 -12.76
N ASN A 272 0.34 14.59 -13.38
CA ASN A 272 0.37 14.44 -14.82
C ASN A 272 -0.41 13.18 -15.21
N VAL A 273 -1.13 13.22 -16.34
CA VAL A 273 -1.90 12.07 -16.85
C VAL A 273 -1.03 10.82 -17.01
N GLN A 274 0.16 10.97 -17.60
CA GLN A 274 1.09 9.84 -17.78
C GLN A 274 1.51 9.22 -16.46
N GLU A 275 1.78 10.05 -15.45
CA GLU A 275 2.16 9.60 -14.12
C GLU A 275 0.98 8.92 -13.40
N ALA A 276 -0.22 9.47 -13.50
CA ALA A 276 -1.42 8.87 -12.93
C ALA A 276 -1.64 7.47 -13.52
N VAL A 277 -1.59 7.33 -14.86
CA VAL A 277 -1.74 6.04 -15.54
C VAL A 277 -0.64 5.07 -15.15
N GLN A 278 0.62 5.52 -15.13
CA GLN A 278 1.74 4.68 -14.71
C GLN A 278 1.57 4.15 -13.28
N LYS A 279 1.07 4.98 -12.36
CA LYS A 279 0.82 4.57 -10.97
C LYS A 279 -0.41 3.68 -10.82
N MET A 280 -1.43 3.85 -11.67
CA MET A 280 -2.59 2.95 -11.73
C MET A 280 -2.22 1.55 -12.27
N THR A 281 -1.18 1.47 -13.09
CA THR A 281 -0.73 0.22 -13.74
C THR A 281 0.54 -0.38 -13.13
N SER A 282 1.23 0.36 -12.24
CA SER A 282 2.40 -0.18 -11.54
C SER A 282 1.96 -0.98 -10.32
N ASP A 283 2.49 -2.13 -10.18
CA ASP A 283 2.27 -3.22 -9.18
C ASP A 283 1.88 -2.82 -7.77
#